data_dcc1e506cc711f27b7ddfd1b36930019
#
_entry.id   dcc1e506cc711f27b7ddfd1b36930019
#
_cell.length_a   1.000
_cell.length_b   1.000
_cell.length_c   1.000
_cell.angle_alpha   90.00
_cell.angle_beta   90.00
_cell.angle_gamma   90.00
#
_symmetry.space_group_name_H-M   'P 1'
#
loop_
_entity.id
_entity.type
_entity.pdbx_description
1 polymer ?
#
loop_
_entity_poly.entity_id
_entity_poly.type
_entity_poly.pdbx_seq_one_letter_code
_entity_poly.pdbx_strand_id
1 'polypeptide(L)'
;MSLTLLDPPAAEPVSLSEAKARLRVADASQDDAINHWIQTARARVERDTGRACLAQTWLERRDVWWGEGRLSAFGTRFRLLKPPLIALEAVTVYGLDDAPSEIDPAAFFVDTLSDPGRLVLRPGMSWPQPGRAAAGIEIRFHCGYGDQPDDVPAPLREAILQLTVHLAETGGASALPPGVAELIRAFRPVML
;
A
#
# COMPACT_ATOMS: atom_id res chain seq x y z
N MET A 1 9.67 -10.92 7.02
CA MET A 1 9.17 -9.77 6.24
C MET A 1 7.98 -9.14 6.97
N SER A 2 7.97 -7.81 7.16
CA SER A 2 6.83 -7.06 7.72
C SER A 2 6.62 -5.75 6.94
N LEU A 3 5.40 -5.23 7.02
CA LEU A 3 5.00 -3.98 6.40
C LEU A 3 4.24 -3.15 7.44
N THR A 4 4.67 -1.90 7.66
CA THR A 4 4.14 -1.00 8.67
C THR A 4 3.74 0.31 8.02
N LEU A 5 2.51 0.76 8.25
CA LEU A 5 2.05 2.09 7.85
C LEU A 5 2.69 3.11 8.81
N LEU A 6 3.43 4.07 8.27
CA LEU A 6 4.03 5.17 9.05
C LEU A 6 3.10 6.38 9.05
N ASP A 7 2.74 6.86 7.85
CA ASP A 7 1.86 8.00 7.71
C ASP A 7 0.62 7.57 6.92
N PRO A 8 -0.57 7.61 7.54
CA PRO A 8 -1.82 7.30 6.85
C PRO A 8 -2.16 8.40 5.82
N PRO A 9 -3.05 8.13 4.85
CA PRO A 9 -3.47 9.15 3.90
C PRO A 9 -4.16 10.31 4.61
N ALA A 10 -3.91 11.53 4.12
CA ALA A 10 -4.48 12.76 4.69
C ALA A 10 -5.98 12.92 4.42
N ALA A 11 -6.52 12.20 3.45
CA ALA A 11 -7.93 12.24 3.05
C ALA A 11 -8.46 10.81 2.82
N GLU A 12 -9.76 10.69 2.61
CA GLU A 12 -10.39 9.43 2.20
C GLU A 12 -10.77 9.48 0.72
N PRO A 13 -10.72 8.33 0.00
CA PRO A 13 -11.10 8.25 -1.42
C PRO A 13 -12.59 8.57 -1.69
N VAL A 14 -13.41 8.44 -0.66
CA VAL A 14 -14.84 8.72 -0.67
C VAL A 14 -15.14 9.72 0.42
N SER A 15 -15.84 10.81 0.07
CA SER A 15 -16.22 11.83 1.03
C SER A 15 -17.40 11.43 1.90
N LEU A 16 -17.50 12.03 3.08
CA LEU A 16 -18.67 11.87 3.95
C LEU A 16 -19.98 12.23 3.22
N SER A 17 -19.98 13.27 2.39
CA SER A 17 -21.15 13.71 1.63
C SER A 17 -21.61 12.66 0.61
N GLU A 18 -20.68 12.04 -0.11
CA GLU A 18 -20.99 10.94 -1.05
C GLU A 18 -21.59 9.74 -0.32
N ALA A 19 -21.00 9.35 0.81
CA ALA A 19 -21.49 8.25 1.62
C ALA A 19 -22.89 8.53 2.19
N LYS A 20 -23.11 9.73 2.75
CA LYS A 20 -24.43 10.16 3.25
C LYS A 20 -25.50 10.18 2.14
N ALA A 21 -25.15 10.71 0.97
CA ALA A 21 -26.07 10.70 -0.18
C ALA A 21 -26.50 9.28 -0.57
N ARG A 22 -25.55 8.33 -0.57
CA ARG A 22 -25.83 6.92 -0.88
C ARG A 22 -26.67 6.22 0.20
N LEU A 23 -26.42 6.53 1.48
CA LEU A 23 -27.16 6.02 2.64
C LEU A 23 -28.49 6.73 2.85
N ARG A 24 -28.77 7.84 2.14
CA ARG A 24 -29.95 8.69 2.32
C ARG A 24 -30.07 9.27 3.73
N VAL A 25 -28.93 9.61 4.35
CA VAL A 25 -28.87 10.22 5.68
C VAL A 25 -28.63 11.71 5.50
N ALA A 26 -29.51 12.54 6.07
CA ALA A 26 -29.42 14.01 5.94
C ALA A 26 -28.85 14.69 7.20
N ASP A 27 -29.08 14.10 8.37
CA ASP A 27 -28.65 14.67 9.64
C ASP A 27 -27.17 14.33 9.95
N ALA A 28 -26.59 15.00 10.95
CA ALA A 28 -25.22 14.83 11.36
C ALA A 28 -25.01 13.80 12.48
N SER A 29 -26.08 13.18 12.97
CA SER A 29 -26.01 12.29 14.16
C SER A 29 -25.17 11.03 13.91
N GLN A 30 -24.97 10.66 12.65
CA GLN A 30 -24.23 9.46 12.24
C GLN A 30 -22.89 9.78 11.56
N ASP A 31 -22.46 11.04 11.49
CA ASP A 31 -21.28 11.45 10.73
C ASP A 31 -20.02 10.71 11.18
N ASP A 32 -19.78 10.60 12.47
CA ASP A 32 -18.63 9.86 13.02
C ASP A 32 -18.65 8.37 12.68
N ALA A 33 -19.83 7.75 12.77
CA ALA A 33 -20.00 6.34 12.41
C ALA A 33 -19.77 6.11 10.91
N ILE A 34 -20.28 6.99 10.05
CA ILE A 34 -20.09 6.91 8.60
C ILE A 34 -18.61 7.10 8.25
N ASN A 35 -17.92 8.08 8.84
CA ASN A 35 -16.48 8.28 8.68
C ASN A 35 -15.69 7.02 9.08
N HIS A 36 -16.03 6.40 10.19
CA HIS A 36 -15.42 5.13 10.59
C HIS A 36 -15.63 4.02 9.55
N TRP A 37 -16.85 3.91 8.99
CA TRP A 37 -17.12 2.93 7.94
C TRP A 37 -16.37 3.21 6.64
N ILE A 38 -16.18 4.48 6.25
CA ILE A 38 -15.36 4.87 5.09
C ILE A 38 -13.90 4.39 5.29
N GLN A 39 -13.30 4.69 6.43
CA GLN A 39 -11.93 4.27 6.76
C GLN A 39 -11.80 2.74 6.79
N THR A 40 -12.77 2.05 7.37
CA THR A 40 -12.81 0.58 7.43
C THR A 40 -12.93 -0.02 6.04
N ALA A 41 -13.79 0.53 5.20
CA ALA A 41 -13.99 0.09 3.82
C ALA A 41 -12.73 0.29 2.98
N ARG A 42 -12.08 1.46 3.08
CA ARG A 42 -10.80 1.73 2.41
C ARG A 42 -9.73 0.72 2.84
N ALA A 43 -9.52 0.58 4.15
CA ALA A 43 -8.53 -0.36 4.68
C ALA A 43 -8.77 -1.81 4.23
N ARG A 44 -10.05 -2.20 4.10
CA ARG A 44 -10.44 -3.52 3.59
C ARG A 44 -10.11 -3.67 2.11
N VAL A 45 -10.47 -2.70 1.28
CA VAL A 45 -10.16 -2.70 -0.16
C VAL A 45 -8.64 -2.72 -0.39
N GLU A 46 -7.89 -1.89 0.33
CA GLU A 46 -6.42 -1.86 0.27
C GLU A 46 -5.78 -3.19 0.70
N ARG A 47 -6.34 -3.86 1.70
CA ARG A 47 -5.89 -5.20 2.11
C ARG A 47 -6.18 -6.24 1.05
N ASP A 48 -7.40 -6.26 0.50
CA ASP A 48 -7.88 -7.30 -0.41
C ASP A 48 -7.27 -7.15 -1.82
N THR A 49 -6.82 -5.93 -2.18
CA THR A 49 -6.09 -5.64 -3.42
C THR A 49 -4.57 -5.62 -3.26
N GLY A 50 -4.06 -5.53 -2.02
CA GLY A 50 -2.64 -5.31 -1.76
C GLY A 50 -2.15 -3.91 -2.14
N ARG A 51 -3.03 -2.98 -2.53
CA ARG A 51 -2.70 -1.63 -3.02
C ARG A 51 -2.88 -0.56 -1.95
N ALA A 52 -2.25 0.60 -2.17
CA ALA A 52 -2.57 1.83 -1.47
C ALA A 52 -3.50 2.68 -2.35
N CYS A 53 -4.59 3.19 -1.79
CA CYS A 53 -5.53 4.04 -2.55
C CYS A 53 -5.00 5.46 -2.69
N LEU A 54 -4.78 6.15 -1.58
CA LEU A 54 -4.21 7.51 -1.56
C LEU A 54 -2.76 7.47 -1.09
N ALA A 55 -2.06 8.58 -1.32
CA ALA A 55 -0.67 8.74 -0.93
C ALA A 55 -0.49 8.51 0.57
N GLN A 56 0.43 7.63 0.92
CA GLN A 56 0.73 7.20 2.29
C GLN A 56 2.15 6.67 2.35
N THR A 57 2.76 6.71 3.54
CA THR A 57 4.14 6.27 3.76
C THR A 57 4.15 4.91 4.43
N TRP A 58 4.91 4.00 3.87
CA TRP A 58 5.09 2.65 4.39
C TRP A 58 6.56 2.34 4.67
N LEU A 59 6.77 1.52 5.67
CA LEU A 59 8.06 0.91 6.00
C LEU A 59 7.97 -0.60 5.77
N GLU A 60 8.73 -1.07 4.80
CA GLU A 60 8.90 -2.49 4.52
C GLU A 60 10.19 -2.99 5.16
N ARG A 61 10.10 -4.04 6.00
CA ARG A 61 11.25 -4.70 6.61
C ARG A 61 11.47 -6.06 6.00
N ARG A 62 12.72 -6.35 5.65
CA ARG A 62 13.15 -7.62 5.08
C ARG A 62 14.37 -8.16 5.80
N ASP A 63 14.50 -9.47 5.77
CA ASP A 63 15.68 -10.15 6.29
C ASP A 63 16.78 -10.16 5.23
N VAL A 64 16.39 -10.33 3.97
CA VAL A 64 17.24 -10.36 2.77
C VAL A 64 16.56 -9.66 1.62
N TRP A 65 17.33 -9.26 0.60
CA TRP A 65 16.81 -8.61 -0.61
C TRP A 65 15.89 -9.51 -1.45
N TRP A 66 16.05 -10.83 -1.34
CA TRP A 66 15.25 -11.82 -2.09
C TRP A 66 14.61 -12.83 -1.13
N GLY A 67 13.42 -13.30 -1.47
CA GLY A 67 12.79 -14.39 -0.72
C GLY A 67 13.52 -15.72 -0.93
N GLU A 68 13.39 -16.63 0.02
CA GLU A 68 13.96 -17.96 -0.05
C GLU A 68 13.64 -18.65 -1.38
N GLY A 69 14.67 -19.08 -2.11
CA GLY A 69 14.55 -19.90 -3.33
C GLY A 69 14.60 -19.14 -4.66
N ARG A 70 14.72 -17.80 -4.68
CA ARG A 70 14.87 -17.02 -5.93
C ARG A 70 16.24 -16.32 -6.00
N LEU A 71 17.28 -17.07 -6.23
CA LEU A 71 18.49 -16.58 -6.89
C LEU A 71 18.11 -16.29 -8.35
N SER A 72 17.56 -15.10 -8.62
CA SER A 72 17.54 -14.61 -9.98
C SER A 72 19.00 -14.32 -10.36
N ALA A 73 19.54 -15.06 -11.29
CA ALA A 73 20.90 -14.84 -11.84
C ALA A 73 21.08 -13.44 -12.44
N PHE A 74 20.03 -12.63 -12.47
CA PHE A 74 19.97 -11.23 -12.90
C PHE A 74 19.39 -10.32 -11.80
N GLY A 75 19.72 -10.57 -10.54
CA GLY A 75 19.20 -9.93 -9.32
C GLY A 75 19.45 -8.44 -9.16
N THR A 76 19.15 -7.64 -10.17
CA THR A 76 19.25 -6.17 -10.10
C THR A 76 17.94 -5.50 -9.74
N ARG A 77 16.85 -6.25 -9.50
CA ARG A 77 15.50 -5.72 -9.31
C ARG A 77 14.88 -6.23 -8.03
N PHE A 78 14.38 -5.31 -7.22
CA PHE A 78 13.65 -5.60 -5.99
C PHE A 78 12.25 -5.00 -6.07
N ARG A 79 11.19 -5.81 -5.91
CA ARG A 79 9.80 -5.36 -5.96
C ARG A 79 9.37 -4.88 -4.59
N LEU A 80 8.78 -3.68 -4.55
CA LEU A 80 8.14 -3.13 -3.36
C LEU A 80 6.69 -3.59 -3.24
N LEU A 81 6.24 -3.74 -2.02
CA LEU A 81 4.84 -4.02 -1.72
C LEU A 81 4.01 -2.73 -1.80
N LYS A 82 2.67 -2.88 -1.77
CA LYS A 82 1.74 -1.73 -1.78
C LYS A 82 1.86 -0.83 -3.03
N PRO A 83 1.63 -1.37 -4.24
CA PRO A 83 1.53 -0.52 -5.43
C PRO A 83 0.32 0.44 -5.35
N PRO A 84 0.31 1.51 -6.16
CA PRO A 84 1.40 1.97 -7.00
C PRO A 84 2.48 2.71 -6.21
N LEU A 85 3.73 2.57 -6.62
CA LEU A 85 4.86 3.29 -6.02
C LEU A 85 4.89 4.74 -6.51
N ILE A 86 5.01 5.69 -5.58
CA ILE A 86 5.21 7.11 -5.90
C ILE A 86 6.69 7.45 -5.82
N ALA A 87 7.34 7.17 -4.69
CA ALA A 87 8.74 7.52 -4.48
C ALA A 87 9.41 6.60 -3.45
N LEU A 88 10.71 6.43 -3.59
CA LEU A 88 11.57 5.89 -2.54
C LEU A 88 12.00 7.05 -1.62
N GLU A 89 11.87 6.88 -0.31
CA GLU A 89 12.31 7.87 0.67
C GLU A 89 13.69 7.51 1.25
N ALA A 90 13.83 6.30 1.79
CA ALA A 90 15.08 5.86 2.41
C ALA A 90 15.23 4.34 2.32
N VAL A 91 16.48 3.91 2.29
CA VAL A 91 16.88 2.50 2.45
C VAL A 91 17.92 2.41 3.54
N THR A 92 17.67 1.62 4.58
CA THR A 92 18.60 1.39 5.67
C THR A 92 18.95 -0.09 5.76
N VAL A 93 20.22 -0.39 5.91
CA VAL A 93 20.72 -1.75 6.11
C VAL A 93 21.47 -1.83 7.43
N TYR A 94 21.20 -2.84 8.22
CA TYR A 94 21.79 -3.03 9.56
C TYR A 94 22.97 -4.00 9.50
N GLY A 95 24.09 -3.58 10.08
CA GLY A 95 25.32 -4.38 10.25
C GLY A 95 25.18 -5.50 11.25
N LEU A 96 26.28 -6.24 11.48
CA LEU A 96 26.37 -7.29 12.51
C LEU A 96 26.27 -6.74 13.95
N ASP A 97 26.65 -5.50 14.13
CA ASP A 97 26.60 -4.73 15.39
C ASP A 97 25.28 -3.97 15.59
N ASP A 98 24.28 -4.27 14.77
CA ASP A 98 22.99 -3.54 14.69
C ASP A 98 23.12 -2.06 14.29
N ALA A 99 24.30 -1.60 13.84
CA ALA A 99 24.48 -0.24 13.38
C ALA A 99 23.73 -0.01 12.05
N PRO A 100 22.86 1.04 11.96
CA PRO A 100 22.19 1.39 10.73
C PRO A 100 23.16 2.05 9.74
N SER A 101 23.07 1.66 8.49
CA SER A 101 23.76 2.29 7.36
C SER A 101 22.70 2.71 6.35
N GLU A 102 22.55 4.00 6.16
CA GLU A 102 21.64 4.53 5.13
C GLU A 102 22.32 4.42 3.76
N ILE A 103 21.58 3.89 2.80
CA ILE A 103 22.04 3.72 1.41
C ILE A 103 21.53 4.89 0.60
N ASP A 104 22.44 5.57 -0.10
CA ASP A 104 22.06 6.67 -0.99
C ASP A 104 21.00 6.21 -2.01
N PRO A 105 19.82 6.81 -2.05
CA PRO A 105 18.79 6.49 -3.03
C PRO A 105 19.28 6.58 -4.48
N ALA A 106 20.29 7.38 -4.74
CA ALA A 106 20.94 7.47 -6.06
C ALA A 106 21.62 6.16 -6.52
N ALA A 107 21.85 5.20 -5.61
CA ALA A 107 22.32 3.86 -5.97
C ALA A 107 21.26 3.07 -6.76
N PHE A 108 20.00 3.49 -6.70
CA PHE A 108 18.89 2.83 -7.36
C PHE A 108 18.31 3.67 -8.50
N PHE A 109 17.80 2.99 -9.50
CA PHE A 109 16.78 3.50 -10.39
C PHE A 109 15.43 3.06 -9.82
N VAL A 110 14.60 4.03 -9.41
CA VAL A 110 13.25 3.78 -8.86
C VAL A 110 12.27 3.71 -10.02
N ASP A 111 11.78 2.51 -10.31
CA ASP A 111 10.81 2.26 -11.37
C ASP A 111 9.40 2.34 -10.79
N THR A 112 8.78 3.50 -10.94
CA THR A 112 7.41 3.78 -10.50
C THR A 112 6.35 3.40 -11.54
N LEU A 113 6.77 3.07 -12.79
CA LEU A 113 5.86 2.72 -13.88
C LEU A 113 5.47 1.24 -13.85
N SER A 114 6.30 0.40 -13.24
CA SER A 114 5.97 -1.02 -13.07
C SER A 114 4.94 -1.23 -11.96
N ASP A 115 4.12 -2.27 -12.11
CA ASP A 115 3.15 -2.68 -11.10
C ASP A 115 3.43 -4.13 -10.67
N PRO A 116 3.89 -4.38 -9.46
CA PRO A 116 4.32 -3.40 -8.45
C PRO A 116 5.60 -2.64 -8.84
N GLY A 117 5.76 -1.44 -8.24
CA GLY A 117 6.97 -0.64 -8.38
C GLY A 117 8.21 -1.38 -7.87
N ARG A 118 9.38 -0.99 -8.36
CA ARG A 118 10.61 -1.72 -8.04
C ARG A 118 11.84 -0.81 -7.96
N LEU A 119 12.79 -1.25 -7.16
CA LEU A 119 14.13 -0.70 -7.12
C LEU A 119 15.02 -1.50 -8.07
N VAL A 120 15.73 -0.82 -8.94
CA VAL A 120 16.70 -1.42 -9.87
C VAL A 120 18.07 -0.90 -9.50
N LEU A 121 18.99 -1.79 -9.17
CA LEU A 121 20.35 -1.39 -8.82
C LEU A 121 21.07 -0.85 -10.04
N ARG A 122 21.76 0.29 -9.90
CA ARG A 122 22.53 0.88 -11.00
C ARG A 122 23.75 0.04 -11.35
N PRO A 123 24.19 0.04 -12.61
CA PRO A 123 25.40 -0.66 -13.04
C PRO A 123 26.62 -0.28 -12.19
N GLY A 124 27.41 -1.26 -11.81
CA GLY A 124 28.61 -1.07 -10.98
C GLY A 124 28.34 -1.01 -9.48
N MET A 125 27.08 -1.01 -9.05
CA MET A 125 26.71 -1.09 -7.65
C MET A 125 26.41 -2.54 -7.24
N SER A 126 26.56 -2.85 -5.94
CA SER A 126 26.19 -4.14 -5.37
C SER A 126 25.13 -3.95 -4.30
N TRP A 127 24.22 -4.94 -4.15
CA TRP A 127 23.25 -4.92 -3.06
C TRP A 127 23.97 -4.96 -1.72
N PRO A 128 23.77 -3.96 -0.85
CA PRO A 128 24.36 -3.97 0.48
C PRO A 128 23.80 -5.14 1.27
N GLN A 129 24.68 -5.96 1.83
CA GLN A 129 24.30 -7.17 2.54
C GLN A 129 23.98 -6.84 3.99
N PRO A 130 22.82 -7.23 4.53
CA PRO A 130 22.55 -7.10 5.93
C PRO A 130 23.44 -8.04 6.76
N GLY A 131 23.98 -7.54 7.86
CA GLY A 131 24.68 -8.35 8.86
C GLY A 131 23.72 -8.99 9.87
N ARG A 132 22.57 -8.37 10.07
CA ARG A 132 21.51 -8.79 10.97
C ARG A 132 20.69 -9.91 10.35
N ALA A 133 20.39 -10.96 11.14
CA ALA A 133 19.67 -12.15 10.64
C ALA A 133 18.17 -11.92 10.39
N ALA A 134 17.56 -10.94 11.05
CA ALA A 134 16.15 -10.60 10.93
C ALA A 134 15.94 -9.10 10.82
N ALA A 135 15.02 -8.66 9.96
CA ALA A 135 14.71 -7.25 9.70
C ALA A 135 15.97 -6.40 9.42
N GLY A 136 16.95 -6.97 8.72
CA GLY A 136 18.23 -6.34 8.42
C GLY A 136 18.16 -5.27 7.33
N ILE A 137 17.02 -5.14 6.66
CA ILE A 137 16.76 -4.14 5.61
C ILE A 137 15.47 -3.42 5.95
N GLU A 138 15.50 -2.09 5.94
CA GLU A 138 14.34 -1.22 6.04
C GLU A 138 14.24 -0.35 4.79
N ILE A 139 13.06 -0.31 4.19
CA ILE A 139 12.78 0.48 3.00
C ILE A 139 11.57 1.35 3.30
N ARG A 140 11.76 2.68 3.32
CA ARG A 140 10.70 3.66 3.48
C ARG A 140 10.33 4.22 2.12
N PHE A 141 9.06 4.21 1.80
CA PHE A 141 8.58 4.65 0.50
C PHE A 141 7.17 5.23 0.56
N HIS A 142 6.88 6.11 -0.38
CA HIS A 142 5.54 6.64 -0.62
C HIS A 142 4.84 5.82 -1.70
N CYS A 143 3.58 5.51 -1.47
CA CYS A 143 2.76 4.77 -2.42
C CYS A 143 1.31 5.23 -2.38
N GLY A 144 0.57 4.99 -3.45
CA GLY A 144 -0.80 5.42 -3.67
C GLY A 144 -0.98 5.97 -5.07
N TYR A 145 -2.23 6.21 -5.47
CA TYR A 145 -2.52 6.77 -6.79
C TYR A 145 -2.29 8.28 -6.86
N GLY A 146 -2.32 8.98 -5.73
CA GLY A 146 -2.10 10.42 -5.59
C GLY A 146 -2.68 10.94 -4.29
N ASP A 147 -2.69 12.27 -4.12
CA ASP A 147 -3.13 12.93 -2.90
C ASP A 147 -4.63 13.21 -2.87
N GLN A 148 -5.28 13.26 -4.06
CA GLN A 148 -6.67 13.63 -4.18
C GLN A 148 -7.57 12.41 -4.37
N PRO A 149 -8.82 12.44 -3.87
CA PRO A 149 -9.79 11.37 -4.08
C PRO A 149 -9.97 11.00 -5.56
N ASP A 150 -9.88 11.96 -6.46
CA ASP A 150 -10.06 11.76 -7.90
C ASP A 150 -8.85 11.08 -8.59
N ASP A 151 -7.69 11.01 -7.92
CA ASP A 151 -6.55 10.25 -8.41
C ASP A 151 -6.78 8.73 -8.29
N VAL A 152 -7.68 8.32 -7.39
CA VAL A 152 -8.00 6.91 -7.16
C VAL A 152 -8.91 6.39 -8.28
N PRO A 153 -8.59 5.28 -8.93
CA PRO A 153 -9.42 4.71 -9.99
C PRO A 153 -10.89 4.56 -9.58
N ALA A 154 -11.80 5.00 -10.44
CA ALA A 154 -13.25 5.00 -10.16
C ALA A 154 -13.79 3.63 -9.68
N PRO A 155 -13.35 2.46 -10.18
CA PRO A 155 -13.81 1.18 -9.64
C PRO A 155 -13.42 0.94 -8.20
N LEU A 156 -12.25 1.43 -7.75
CA LEU A 156 -11.82 1.32 -6.35
C LEU A 156 -12.63 2.26 -5.45
N ARG A 157 -12.89 3.49 -5.90
CA ARG A 157 -13.76 4.44 -5.19
C ARG A 157 -15.18 3.88 -5.04
N GLU A 158 -15.76 3.35 -6.12
CA GLU A 158 -17.08 2.73 -6.08
C GLU A 158 -17.10 1.49 -5.17
N ALA A 159 -16.05 0.67 -5.17
CA ALA A 159 -15.92 -0.47 -4.27
C ALA A 159 -15.91 -0.04 -2.80
N ILE A 160 -15.17 1.04 -2.47
CA ILE A 160 -15.13 1.61 -1.12
C ILE A 160 -16.50 2.15 -0.73
N LEU A 161 -17.17 2.89 -1.62
CA LEU A 161 -18.50 3.44 -1.37
C LEU A 161 -19.54 2.35 -1.13
N GLN A 162 -19.59 1.32 -1.97
CA GLN A 162 -20.50 0.18 -1.80
C GLN A 162 -20.23 -0.57 -0.50
N LEU A 163 -18.94 -0.77 -0.18
CA LEU A 163 -18.57 -1.45 1.05
C LEU A 163 -18.89 -0.61 2.29
N THR A 164 -18.75 0.72 2.23
CA THR A 164 -19.16 1.64 3.30
C THR A 164 -20.64 1.50 3.60
N VAL A 165 -21.49 1.51 2.57
CA VAL A 165 -22.93 1.32 2.71
C VAL A 165 -23.26 -0.05 3.34
N HIS A 166 -22.64 -1.10 2.82
CA HIS A 166 -22.84 -2.45 3.35
C HIS A 166 -22.44 -2.58 4.82
N LEU A 167 -21.32 -1.99 5.23
CA LEU A 167 -20.88 -2.00 6.63
C LEU A 167 -21.82 -1.21 7.53
N ALA A 168 -22.32 -0.07 7.09
CA ALA A 168 -23.29 0.74 7.82
C ALA A 168 -24.62 0.01 8.02
N GLU A 169 -25.15 -0.67 6.98
CA GLU A 169 -26.43 -1.39 7.03
C GLU A 169 -26.35 -2.69 7.84
N THR A 170 -25.19 -3.33 7.86
CA THR A 170 -25.02 -4.66 8.49
C THR A 170 -24.35 -4.60 9.86
N GLY A 171 -23.98 -3.41 10.34
CA GLY A 171 -23.25 -3.27 11.60
C GLY A 171 -21.85 -3.90 11.58
N GLY A 172 -21.19 -3.91 10.41
CA GLY A 172 -19.83 -4.42 10.29
C GLY A 172 -19.71 -5.90 9.87
N ALA A 173 -20.72 -6.48 9.25
CA ALA A 173 -20.66 -7.87 8.81
C ALA A 173 -19.46 -8.18 7.91
N SER A 174 -18.88 -9.35 8.09
CA SER A 174 -17.55 -9.69 7.55
C SER A 174 -17.51 -10.10 6.07
N ALA A 175 -18.61 -10.51 5.48
CA ALA A 175 -18.65 -10.97 4.10
C ALA A 175 -18.45 -9.79 3.11
N LEU A 176 -17.62 -10.00 2.10
CA LEU A 176 -17.43 -9.03 1.03
C LEU A 176 -18.60 -9.15 0.04
N PRO A 177 -19.34 -8.05 -0.25
CA PRO A 177 -20.41 -8.10 -1.24
C PRO A 177 -19.89 -8.53 -2.62
N PRO A 178 -20.63 -9.37 -3.38
CA PRO A 178 -20.19 -9.85 -4.70
C PRO A 178 -19.85 -8.71 -5.68
N GLY A 179 -20.60 -7.61 -5.67
CA GLY A 179 -20.33 -6.43 -6.49
C GLY A 179 -18.99 -5.77 -6.16
N VAL A 180 -18.65 -5.67 -4.87
CA VAL A 180 -17.35 -5.14 -4.42
C VAL A 180 -16.22 -6.09 -4.85
N ALA A 181 -16.42 -7.41 -4.69
CA ALA A 181 -15.42 -8.41 -5.08
C ALA A 181 -15.10 -8.34 -6.58
N GLU A 182 -16.09 -8.10 -7.43
CA GLU A 182 -15.92 -7.95 -8.88
C GLU A 182 -15.16 -6.66 -9.22
N LEU A 183 -15.51 -5.53 -8.62
CA LEU A 183 -14.85 -4.25 -8.85
C LEU A 183 -13.35 -4.28 -8.53
N ILE A 184 -12.97 -4.95 -7.44
CA ILE A 184 -11.56 -5.01 -7.01
C ILE A 184 -10.76 -6.13 -7.67
N ARG A 185 -11.39 -7.06 -8.39
CA ARG A 185 -10.74 -8.23 -8.98
C ARG A 185 -9.57 -7.88 -9.90
N ALA A 186 -9.75 -6.86 -10.76
CA ALA A 186 -8.74 -6.41 -11.70
C ALA A 186 -7.50 -5.76 -11.03
N PHE A 187 -7.64 -5.35 -9.77
CA PHE A 187 -6.59 -4.68 -9.02
C PHE A 187 -5.80 -5.63 -8.10
N ARG A 188 -6.21 -6.87 -7.98
CA ARG A 188 -5.49 -7.88 -7.18
C ARG A 188 -4.18 -8.26 -7.87
N PRO A 189 -3.09 -8.47 -7.09
CA PRO A 189 -1.82 -8.89 -7.68
C PRO A 189 -1.99 -10.26 -8.33
N VAL A 190 -1.54 -10.37 -9.57
CA VAL A 190 -1.40 -11.66 -10.23
C VAL A 190 -0.14 -12.31 -9.68
N MET A 191 -0.31 -13.40 -8.91
CA MET A 191 0.82 -14.24 -8.51
C MET A 191 1.24 -15.06 -9.73
N LEU A 192 2.33 -14.63 -10.38
CA LEU A 192 3.03 -15.38 -11.43
C LEU A 192 4.18 -16.17 -10.81
#